data_c59c678cb08e5adca31dcc285fa1edb5
#
_entry.id   c59c678cb08e5adca31dcc285fa1edb5
#
_cell.length_a   1.000
_cell.length_b   1.000
_cell.length_c   1.000
_cell.angle_alpha   90.00
_cell.angle_beta   90.00
_cell.angle_gamma   90.00
#
_symmetry.space_group_name_H-M   'P 1'
#
loop_
_entity.id
_entity.type
_entity.pdbx_description
1 polymer ?
#
loop_
_entity_poly.entity_id
_entity_poly.type
_entity_poly.pdbx_seq_one_letter_code
_entity_poly.pdbx_strand_id
1 'polypeptide(L)'
;MFNLITILKRVKYQFYNLLNSEKSIPSNYKLFERRDTSYQHFINKFCQVSTENEISLDEEIKIFGKSTDQYILSSDIFSNFDFANKKLKPAYFNIADVKVPYEASRLQYLQKASSGTIDVSKFPKIYWDSPMDVAIRNINLIFHFLSIENKSGKAEILGNNKDLISSYISQHYEYIKNNLEDSGNVVGNHYLIELTSILLTIATFTFENDYEEFEYFQNKLRSEIKKQFNNDGTSFEGSSHYAAFVSEALILCRLSIQEMDSQSKLLEEIDEIIKANKIFLSLLIVDGELSQIGDNDSGRLFYFSFNEDEPLKMNWLMNLIDNLYNGNNQDNKTQDKFKQIIDSDISSLDELKAVKSKGIKVFTKDYECYASRDFGIYIWRNDDQYFSIRCGPIGQNGFGGHSHYDQLSIECFSGDKWIARDPGTGTYTDNIDLRNKFKSLAYHWGPQPKMNFPKEDEFDCFKLNHMTSGEVLKFDKNNFVGFADFNGRRIYRKIQINDGVVNIQDFSKDVELEEYNSWGEENNGIKVQFSNGYKRID
;
A
#
# COMPACT_ATOMS: atom_id res chain seq x y z
N MET A 1 29.33 -0.83 -10.69
CA MET A 1 30.22 -0.73 -9.51
C MET A 1 29.33 -0.74 -8.29
N PHE A 2 29.11 -1.88 -7.64
CA PHE A 2 28.33 -1.97 -6.41
C PHE A 2 28.98 -1.12 -5.33
N ASN A 3 28.23 -0.14 -4.80
CA ASN A 3 28.76 0.80 -3.83
C ASN A 3 29.15 0.03 -2.55
N LEU A 4 30.38 0.20 -2.09
CA LEU A 4 30.93 -0.43 -0.88
C LEU A 4 30.00 -0.23 0.34
N ILE A 5 29.28 0.89 0.38
CA ILE A 5 28.28 1.23 1.39
C ILE A 5 27.10 0.23 1.37
N THR A 6 26.65 -0.21 0.18
CA THR A 6 25.56 -1.19 0.04
C THR A 6 26.00 -2.57 0.53
N ILE A 7 27.25 -2.94 0.26
CA ILE A 7 27.84 -4.20 0.75
C ILE A 7 27.98 -4.17 2.28
N LEU A 8 28.47 -3.06 2.84
CA LEU A 8 28.58 -2.87 4.29
C LEU A 8 27.22 -2.88 5.00
N LYS A 9 26.18 -2.27 4.38
CA LYS A 9 24.81 -2.34 4.90
C LYS A 9 24.26 -3.77 4.87
N ARG A 10 24.48 -4.54 3.78
CA ARG A 10 24.09 -5.96 3.70
C ARG A 10 24.78 -6.81 4.73
N VAL A 11 26.09 -6.64 4.91
CA VAL A 11 26.89 -7.36 5.93
C VAL A 11 26.40 -6.99 7.32
N LYS A 12 26.16 -5.70 7.60
CA LYS A 12 25.61 -5.23 8.88
C LYS A 12 24.22 -5.81 9.15
N TYR A 13 23.33 -5.84 8.14
CA TYR A 13 21.99 -6.42 8.25
C TYR A 13 22.03 -7.94 8.46
N GLN A 14 22.90 -8.67 7.75
CA GLN A 14 23.09 -10.11 7.97
C GLN A 14 23.70 -10.40 9.34
N PHE A 15 24.66 -9.58 9.80
CA PHE A 15 25.22 -9.68 11.15
C PHE A 15 24.19 -9.31 12.22
N TYR A 16 23.39 -8.27 12.00
CA TYR A 16 22.30 -7.87 12.90
C TYR A 16 21.25 -8.97 13.04
N ASN A 17 20.84 -9.58 11.94
CA ASN A 17 19.89 -10.71 11.96
C ASN A 17 20.50 -12.01 12.52
N LEU A 18 21.82 -12.20 12.41
CA LEU A 18 22.53 -13.32 13.05
C LEU A 18 22.73 -13.12 14.55
N LEU A 19 22.96 -11.88 15.00
CA LEU A 19 23.15 -11.54 16.40
C LEU A 19 21.80 -11.37 17.14
N ASN A 20 20.76 -10.91 16.45
CA ASN A 20 19.39 -10.76 17.00
C ASN A 20 18.53 -11.98 16.70
N SER A 21 19.08 -13.19 16.89
CA SER A 21 18.36 -14.44 16.63
C SER A 21 17.12 -14.66 17.52
N GLU A 22 16.91 -13.81 18.55
CA GLU A 22 15.71 -13.77 19.38
C GLU A 22 15.41 -12.32 19.76
N LYS A 23 14.42 -11.70 19.11
CA LYS A 23 13.83 -10.45 19.57
C LYS A 23 13.21 -10.71 20.94
N SER A 24 13.77 -10.11 21.99
CA SER A 24 13.26 -10.31 23.35
C SER A 24 11.97 -9.48 23.54
N ILE A 25 10.91 -10.16 23.94
CA ILE A 25 9.67 -9.50 24.35
C ILE A 25 9.91 -8.89 25.73
N PRO A 26 9.71 -7.58 25.95
CA PRO A 26 9.92 -6.95 27.24
C PRO A 26 9.04 -7.60 28.32
N SER A 27 9.65 -8.00 29.45
CA SER A 27 8.93 -8.61 30.59
C SER A 27 8.61 -7.60 31.70
N ASN A 28 9.34 -6.49 31.76
CA ASN A 28 9.12 -5.42 32.72
C ASN A 28 8.71 -4.15 31.98
N TYR A 29 7.49 -3.71 32.17
CA TYR A 29 6.95 -2.49 31.60
C TYR A 29 6.27 -1.64 32.68
N LYS A 30 6.39 -0.32 32.54
CA LYS A 30 5.71 0.63 33.40
C LYS A 30 4.29 0.86 32.89
N LEU A 31 3.35 1.09 33.80
CA LEU A 31 2.04 1.59 33.42
C LEU A 31 2.19 3.02 32.90
N PHE A 32 1.61 3.30 31.75
CA PHE A 32 1.51 4.65 31.20
C PHE A 32 0.26 5.34 31.76
N GLU A 33 0.40 6.61 32.10
CA GLU A 33 -0.74 7.44 32.48
C GLU A 33 -1.34 8.09 31.23
N ARG A 34 -2.66 8.15 31.15
CA ARG A 34 -3.33 8.73 30.01
C ARG A 34 -3.16 10.25 29.98
N ARG A 35 -2.86 10.79 28.78
CA ARG A 35 -2.94 12.21 28.46
C ARG A 35 -4.36 12.58 28.04
N ASP A 36 -4.88 13.74 28.46
CA ASP A 36 -6.12 14.28 27.90
C ASP A 36 -5.83 14.80 26.48
N THR A 37 -6.47 14.22 25.46
CA THR A 37 -6.12 14.44 24.06
C THR A 37 -7.27 15.07 23.28
N SER A 38 -6.97 16.10 22.47
CA SER A 38 -7.95 16.79 21.63
C SER A 38 -8.47 15.92 20.48
N TYR A 39 -7.67 15.00 19.97
CA TYR A 39 -8.05 14.11 18.86
C TYR A 39 -8.97 12.94 19.29
N GLN A 40 -9.22 12.75 20.58
CA GLN A 40 -10.18 11.78 21.09
C GLN A 40 -11.56 11.93 20.41
N HIS A 41 -12.01 13.16 20.21
CA HIS A 41 -13.28 13.43 19.54
C HIS A 41 -13.26 12.94 18.08
N PHE A 42 -12.15 13.12 17.37
CA PHE A 42 -11.98 12.64 16.00
C PHE A 42 -12.06 11.11 15.95
N ILE A 43 -11.30 10.42 16.79
CA ILE A 43 -11.32 8.95 16.86
C ILE A 43 -12.72 8.43 17.20
N ASN A 44 -13.38 9.02 18.21
CA ASN A 44 -14.71 8.62 18.63
C ASN A 44 -15.76 8.75 17.52
N LYS A 45 -15.68 9.80 16.70
CA LYS A 45 -16.57 9.99 15.56
C LYS A 45 -16.46 8.82 14.57
N PHE A 46 -15.25 8.31 14.31
CA PHE A 46 -15.03 7.18 13.40
C PHE A 46 -15.32 5.82 14.04
N CYS A 47 -15.04 5.65 15.32
CA CYS A 47 -15.42 4.47 16.07
C CYS A 47 -16.94 4.30 16.22
N GLN A 48 -17.72 5.39 16.22
CA GLN A 48 -19.17 5.35 16.31
C GLN A 48 -19.86 4.93 15.02
N VAL A 49 -19.27 5.21 13.86
CA VAL A 49 -19.83 4.84 12.55
C VAL A 49 -19.79 3.30 12.33
N SER A 50 -18.96 2.59 13.10
CA SER A 50 -18.80 1.13 12.96
C SER A 50 -19.86 0.29 13.71
N THR A 51 -20.84 0.90 14.38
CA THR A 51 -21.83 0.17 15.21
C THR A 51 -22.84 -0.66 14.42
N GLU A 52 -22.97 -0.45 13.11
CA GLU A 52 -23.90 -1.23 12.27
C GLU A 52 -23.45 -2.68 12.01
N ASN A 53 -22.17 -3.01 12.28
CA ASN A 53 -21.60 -4.34 12.10
C ASN A 53 -20.78 -4.77 13.33
N GLU A 54 -21.40 -4.72 14.52
CA GLU A 54 -20.76 -5.24 15.74
C GLU A 54 -20.58 -6.76 15.63
N ILE A 55 -19.38 -7.23 15.95
CA ILE A 55 -19.05 -8.66 16.00
C ILE A 55 -18.81 -9.11 17.43
N SER A 56 -19.18 -10.36 17.75
CA SER A 56 -18.69 -11.04 18.94
C SER A 56 -17.34 -11.66 18.65
N LEU A 57 -16.36 -11.53 19.56
CA LEU A 57 -15.10 -12.27 19.44
C LEU A 57 -15.28 -13.78 19.63
N ASP A 58 -16.46 -14.23 20.08
CA ASP A 58 -16.83 -15.64 20.14
C ASP A 58 -17.46 -16.13 18.82
N GLU A 59 -17.63 -15.25 17.83
CA GLU A 59 -18.09 -15.55 16.47
C GLU A 59 -16.91 -15.59 15.49
N GLU A 60 -17.19 -16.04 14.26
CA GLU A 60 -16.17 -16.09 13.22
C GLU A 60 -15.65 -14.70 12.84
N ILE A 61 -14.33 -14.53 12.78
CA ILE A 61 -13.69 -13.39 12.12
C ILE A 61 -13.29 -13.76 10.69
N LYS A 62 -13.13 -12.76 9.82
CA LYS A 62 -12.65 -12.96 8.46
C LYS A 62 -11.21 -12.47 8.32
N ILE A 63 -10.36 -13.28 7.69
CA ILE A 63 -9.01 -12.90 7.26
C ILE A 63 -8.92 -13.10 5.75
N PHE A 64 -8.74 -12.02 5.01
CA PHE A 64 -8.77 -12.03 3.54
C PHE A 64 -10.01 -12.73 2.96
N GLY A 65 -11.16 -12.51 3.59
CA GLY A 65 -12.46 -13.08 3.18
C GLY A 65 -12.71 -14.52 3.62
N LYS A 66 -11.74 -15.22 4.22
CA LYS A 66 -11.93 -16.56 4.77
C LYS A 66 -12.27 -16.49 6.25
N SER A 67 -13.39 -17.09 6.64
CA SER A 67 -13.82 -17.19 8.05
C SER A 67 -12.93 -18.10 8.87
N THR A 68 -12.73 -17.73 10.14
CA THR A 68 -12.06 -18.54 11.16
C THR A 68 -12.66 -18.24 12.54
N ASP A 69 -12.77 -19.28 13.37
CA ASP A 69 -13.17 -19.21 14.77
C ASP A 69 -11.99 -18.99 15.74
N GLN A 70 -10.79 -18.84 15.18
CA GLN A 70 -9.56 -18.67 15.95
C GLN A 70 -9.07 -17.23 15.90
N TYR A 71 -9.14 -16.53 17.02
CA TYR A 71 -8.63 -15.16 17.16
C TYR A 71 -7.11 -15.09 17.34
N ILE A 72 -6.51 -16.16 17.84
CA ILE A 72 -5.06 -16.31 17.96
C ILE A 72 -4.61 -17.33 16.94
N LEU A 73 -4.15 -16.83 15.80
CA LEU A 73 -3.72 -17.65 14.68
C LEU A 73 -2.20 -17.73 14.63
N SER A 74 -1.65 -18.91 14.89
CA SER A 74 -0.25 -19.20 14.54
C SER A 74 -0.10 -19.80 13.15
N SER A 75 -1.20 -20.06 12.44
CA SER A 75 -1.23 -20.77 11.17
C SER A 75 -1.76 -19.95 10.02
N ASP A 76 -1.31 -20.28 8.82
CA ASP A 76 -1.95 -19.88 7.57
C ASP A 76 -3.19 -20.75 7.36
N ILE A 77 -4.37 -20.14 7.49
CA ILE A 77 -5.66 -20.84 7.36
C ILE A 77 -5.95 -21.33 5.93
N PHE A 78 -5.23 -20.84 4.93
CA PHE A 78 -5.39 -21.25 3.53
C PHE A 78 -4.62 -22.54 3.24
N SER A 79 -3.41 -22.69 3.79
CA SER A 79 -2.56 -23.88 3.63
C SER A 79 -2.62 -24.85 4.82
N ASN A 80 -3.20 -24.44 5.94
CA ASN A 80 -3.18 -25.14 7.24
C ASN A 80 -1.76 -25.34 7.83
N PHE A 81 -0.80 -24.51 7.42
CA PHE A 81 0.56 -24.57 7.92
C PHE A 81 0.71 -23.78 9.23
N ASP A 82 1.23 -24.43 10.28
CA ASP A 82 1.42 -23.81 11.59
C ASP A 82 2.83 -23.25 11.77
N PHE A 83 2.92 -21.93 12.06
CA PHE A 83 4.15 -21.20 12.33
C PHE A 83 4.53 -21.14 13.82
N ALA A 84 3.72 -21.69 14.76
CA ALA A 84 3.83 -21.43 16.19
C ALA A 84 5.25 -21.53 16.76
N ASN A 85 6.04 -22.50 16.29
CA ASN A 85 7.40 -22.77 16.76
C ASN A 85 8.44 -22.71 15.63
N LYS A 86 8.14 -22.01 14.54
CA LYS A 86 9.02 -21.98 13.36
C LYS A 86 9.60 -20.59 13.18
N LYS A 87 10.89 -20.53 12.82
CA LYS A 87 11.50 -19.29 12.33
C LYS A 87 11.13 -19.11 10.87
N LEU A 88 10.83 -17.87 10.46
CA LEU A 88 10.64 -17.54 9.06
C LEU A 88 11.88 -17.93 8.25
N LYS A 89 11.67 -18.69 7.19
CA LYS A 89 12.73 -19.10 6.26
C LYS A 89 12.17 -19.05 4.84
N PRO A 90 13.03 -18.75 3.83
CA PRO A 90 12.66 -18.92 2.43
C PRO A 90 12.14 -20.32 2.07
N ALA A 91 12.46 -21.32 2.91
CA ALA A 91 11.99 -22.71 2.74
C ALA A 91 10.47 -22.89 2.87
N TYR A 92 9.72 -21.86 3.30
CA TYR A 92 8.25 -21.91 3.34
C TYR A 92 7.58 -21.38 2.07
N PHE A 93 8.33 -20.88 1.12
CA PHE A 93 7.82 -20.50 -0.19
C PHE A 93 7.17 -21.72 -0.87
N ASN A 94 6.03 -21.51 -1.52
CA ASN A 94 5.14 -22.55 -2.06
C ASN A 94 4.53 -23.51 -1.01
N ILE A 95 4.58 -23.14 0.28
CA ILE A 95 4.00 -23.93 1.36
C ILE A 95 2.95 -23.12 2.13
N ALA A 96 3.30 -21.89 2.54
CA ALA A 96 2.47 -21.09 3.42
C ALA A 96 2.78 -19.59 3.29
N ASP A 97 1.81 -18.78 3.72
CA ASP A 97 1.91 -17.35 3.76
C ASP A 97 1.86 -16.83 5.20
N VAL A 98 2.99 -16.31 5.67
CA VAL A 98 3.11 -15.73 7.02
C VAL A 98 2.27 -14.46 7.19
N LYS A 99 1.88 -13.79 6.09
CA LYS A 99 1.01 -12.62 6.14
C LYS A 99 -0.36 -12.94 6.79
N VAL A 100 -0.85 -14.17 6.68
CA VAL A 100 -2.13 -14.57 7.28
C VAL A 100 -2.12 -14.47 8.81
N PRO A 101 -1.20 -15.10 9.56
CA PRO A 101 -1.11 -14.88 11.00
C PRO A 101 -0.68 -13.46 11.37
N TYR A 102 0.09 -12.75 10.55
CA TYR A 102 0.41 -11.35 10.79
C TYR A 102 -0.84 -10.48 10.73
N GLU A 103 -1.71 -10.64 9.72
CA GLU A 103 -2.96 -9.88 9.61
C GLU A 103 -3.86 -10.12 10.84
N ALA A 104 -4.03 -11.38 11.27
CA ALA A 104 -4.77 -11.70 12.48
C ALA A 104 -4.19 -11.01 13.72
N SER A 105 -2.85 -10.89 13.78
CA SER A 105 -2.15 -10.28 14.91
C SER A 105 -2.37 -8.78 15.08
N ARG A 106 -2.83 -8.08 14.05
CA ARG A 106 -3.02 -6.61 14.02
C ARG A 106 -4.15 -6.13 14.91
N LEU A 107 -5.08 -7.02 15.28
CA LEU A 107 -6.24 -6.73 16.15
C LEU A 107 -7.19 -5.64 15.63
N GLN A 108 -7.25 -5.39 14.33
CA GLN A 108 -8.12 -4.36 13.75
C GLN A 108 -9.60 -4.63 14.03
N TYR A 109 -9.99 -5.90 14.15
CA TYR A 109 -11.34 -6.34 14.49
C TYR A 109 -11.80 -5.90 15.90
N LEU A 110 -10.89 -5.52 16.81
CA LEU A 110 -11.26 -4.96 18.12
C LEU A 110 -12.13 -3.70 18.02
N GLN A 111 -12.03 -2.96 16.94
CA GLN A 111 -12.83 -1.75 16.73
C GLN A 111 -14.31 -2.08 16.50
N LYS A 112 -14.60 -3.26 15.94
CA LYS A 112 -15.96 -3.77 15.70
C LYS A 112 -16.45 -4.71 16.81
N ALA A 113 -15.57 -5.14 17.72
CA ALA A 113 -15.90 -6.12 18.72
C ALA A 113 -16.84 -5.55 19.81
N SER A 114 -17.93 -6.24 20.08
CA SER A 114 -18.92 -5.93 21.11
C SER A 114 -18.82 -6.84 22.35
N SER A 115 -18.22 -8.02 22.21
CA SER A 115 -18.05 -9.01 23.28
C SER A 115 -16.83 -9.91 23.05
N GLY A 116 -16.46 -10.69 24.06
CA GLY A 116 -15.34 -11.64 24.03
C GLY A 116 -14.08 -11.13 24.73
N THR A 117 -13.06 -11.98 24.86
CA THR A 117 -11.79 -11.64 25.55
C THR A 117 -10.59 -12.02 24.71
N ILE A 118 -9.57 -11.14 24.68
CA ILE A 118 -8.26 -11.43 24.09
C ILE A 118 -7.19 -11.37 25.16
N ASP A 119 -6.40 -12.43 25.25
CA ASP A 119 -5.26 -12.50 26.15
C ASP A 119 -3.95 -12.36 25.37
N VAL A 120 -3.41 -11.13 25.35
CA VAL A 120 -2.15 -10.82 24.65
C VAL A 120 -0.98 -11.63 25.20
N SER A 121 -1.04 -12.08 26.46
CA SER A 121 0.02 -12.90 27.05
C SER A 121 0.14 -14.29 26.40
N LYS A 122 -0.90 -14.73 25.70
CA LYS A 122 -0.94 -16.01 24.96
C LYS A 122 -0.53 -15.90 23.50
N PHE A 123 -0.16 -14.71 23.04
CA PHE A 123 0.20 -14.54 21.64
C PHE A 123 1.41 -15.39 21.27
N PRO A 124 1.31 -16.13 20.14
CA PRO A 124 2.41 -16.95 19.66
C PRO A 124 3.60 -16.08 19.24
N LYS A 125 4.80 -16.67 19.27
CA LYS A 125 6.04 -15.96 18.91
C LYS A 125 5.97 -15.28 17.53
N ILE A 126 5.28 -15.90 16.56
CA ILE A 126 5.09 -15.35 15.21
C ILE A 126 4.49 -13.93 15.22
N TYR A 127 3.67 -13.58 16.21
CA TYR A 127 3.05 -12.25 16.36
C TYR A 127 4.06 -11.16 16.74
N TRP A 128 5.28 -11.54 17.09
CA TRP A 128 6.37 -10.64 17.47
C TRP A 128 7.53 -10.62 16.45
N ASP A 129 7.42 -11.36 15.36
CA ASP A 129 8.49 -11.46 14.37
C ASP A 129 8.56 -10.21 13.46
N SER A 130 7.42 -9.56 13.19
CA SER A 130 7.31 -8.34 12.38
C SER A 130 7.05 -7.11 13.26
N PRO A 131 8.01 -6.20 13.45
CA PRO A 131 7.81 -4.98 14.23
C PRO A 131 6.71 -4.07 13.68
N MET A 132 6.53 -4.01 12.35
CA MET A 132 5.42 -3.28 11.74
C MET A 132 4.06 -3.84 12.20
N ASP A 133 3.88 -5.17 12.20
CA ASP A 133 2.60 -5.76 12.64
C ASP A 133 2.37 -5.56 14.15
N VAL A 134 3.45 -5.55 14.96
CA VAL A 134 3.38 -5.14 16.36
C VAL A 134 2.96 -3.67 16.49
N ALA A 135 3.47 -2.79 15.62
CA ALA A 135 3.11 -1.37 15.59
C ALA A 135 1.63 -1.16 15.22
N ILE A 136 1.11 -1.87 14.21
CA ILE A 136 -0.30 -1.83 13.83
C ILE A 136 -1.18 -2.35 14.98
N ARG A 137 -0.79 -3.44 15.63
CA ARG A 137 -1.48 -3.97 16.81
C ARG A 137 -1.52 -2.94 17.95
N ASN A 138 -0.41 -2.26 18.20
CA ASN A 138 -0.34 -1.22 19.23
C ASN A 138 -1.29 -0.05 18.92
N ILE A 139 -1.37 0.40 17.68
CA ILE A 139 -2.34 1.42 17.24
C ILE A 139 -3.77 0.97 17.56
N ASN A 140 -4.12 -0.29 17.26
CA ASN A 140 -5.47 -0.83 17.50
C ASN A 140 -5.76 -1.03 18.99
N LEU A 141 -4.76 -1.37 19.81
CA LEU A 141 -4.89 -1.39 21.27
C LEU A 141 -5.14 0.01 21.84
N ILE A 142 -4.47 1.05 21.32
CA ILE A 142 -4.70 2.44 21.71
C ILE A 142 -6.13 2.86 21.37
N PHE A 143 -6.60 2.58 20.16
CA PHE A 143 -7.97 2.89 19.77
C PHE A 143 -9.01 2.16 20.64
N HIS A 144 -8.74 0.90 20.94
CA HIS A 144 -9.59 0.15 21.86
C HIS A 144 -9.60 0.75 23.27
N PHE A 145 -8.43 1.09 23.82
CA PHE A 145 -8.29 1.80 25.11
C PHE A 145 -9.12 3.08 25.14
N LEU A 146 -9.00 3.92 24.12
CA LEU A 146 -9.73 5.19 24.01
C LEU A 146 -11.24 4.98 23.83
N SER A 147 -11.68 3.90 23.19
CA SER A 147 -13.10 3.59 22.97
C SER A 147 -13.83 3.13 24.22
N ILE A 148 -13.16 2.38 25.10
CA ILE A 148 -13.72 1.88 26.37
C ILE A 148 -14.12 3.04 27.28
N GLU A 149 -13.38 4.14 27.26
CA GLU A 149 -13.65 5.30 28.11
C GLU A 149 -14.97 6.00 27.80
N ASN A 150 -15.46 5.90 26.58
CA ASN A 150 -16.62 6.65 26.10
C ASN A 150 -17.93 5.86 26.08
N LYS A 151 -17.88 4.56 26.36
CA LYS A 151 -19.08 3.70 26.31
C LYS A 151 -19.28 3.00 27.65
N SER A 152 -20.12 3.59 28.51
CA SER A 152 -20.67 2.96 29.72
C SER A 152 -21.57 1.77 29.36
N GLY A 153 -21.02 0.72 28.77
CA GLY A 153 -21.80 -0.45 28.32
C GLY A 153 -21.09 -1.38 27.35
N LYS A 154 -19.93 -1.06 26.80
CA LYS A 154 -19.10 -2.03 26.09
C LYS A 154 -18.36 -2.90 27.11
N ALA A 155 -18.99 -4.06 27.40
CA ALA A 155 -18.47 -5.04 28.30
C ALA A 155 -17.13 -5.62 27.82
N GLU A 156 -16.23 -5.80 28.77
CA GLU A 156 -15.28 -6.91 29.02
C GLU A 156 -14.44 -7.48 27.88
N ILE A 157 -14.23 -6.78 26.77
CA ILE A 157 -13.20 -7.12 25.79
C ILE A 157 -11.85 -6.79 26.43
N LEU A 158 -10.90 -7.71 26.46
CA LEU A 158 -9.64 -7.61 27.22
C LEU A 158 -9.83 -7.48 28.75
N GLY A 159 -10.95 -7.96 29.29
CA GLY A 159 -11.20 -8.03 30.73
C GLY A 159 -11.49 -6.71 31.43
N ASN A 160 -11.91 -5.65 30.70
CA ASN A 160 -12.20 -4.29 31.22
C ASN A 160 -11.10 -3.66 32.11
N ASN A 161 -9.90 -4.20 32.09
CA ASN A 161 -8.82 -3.72 32.91
C ASN A 161 -7.96 -2.73 32.08
N LYS A 162 -8.24 -1.42 32.24
CA LYS A 162 -7.46 -0.35 31.61
C LYS A 162 -5.97 -0.48 31.91
N ASP A 163 -5.62 -0.88 33.14
CA ASP A 163 -4.23 -1.08 33.53
C ASP A 163 -3.57 -2.20 32.73
N LEU A 164 -4.31 -3.29 32.46
CA LEU A 164 -3.81 -4.37 31.63
C LEU A 164 -3.59 -3.94 30.18
N ILE A 165 -4.54 -3.20 29.60
CA ILE A 165 -4.39 -2.68 28.23
C ILE A 165 -3.24 -1.68 28.16
N SER A 166 -3.14 -0.76 29.15
CA SER A 166 -2.03 0.19 29.26
C SER A 166 -0.69 -0.54 29.37
N SER A 167 -0.64 -1.64 30.13
CA SER A 167 0.56 -2.46 30.23
C SER A 167 0.94 -3.12 28.91
N TYR A 168 -0.03 -3.62 28.15
CA TYR A 168 0.22 -4.15 26.82
C TYR A 168 0.72 -3.09 25.84
N ILE A 169 0.13 -1.89 25.85
CA ILE A 169 0.58 -0.76 25.03
C ILE A 169 2.03 -0.41 25.37
N SER A 170 2.37 -0.32 26.66
CA SER A 170 3.75 -0.07 27.10
C SER A 170 4.72 -1.15 26.64
N GLN A 171 4.33 -2.42 26.73
CA GLN A 171 5.14 -3.54 26.25
C GLN A 171 5.40 -3.44 24.73
N HIS A 172 4.35 -3.14 23.93
CA HIS A 172 4.48 -2.98 22.49
C HIS A 172 5.36 -1.79 22.13
N TYR A 173 5.16 -0.65 22.81
CA TYR A 173 5.98 0.55 22.62
C TYR A 173 7.47 0.28 22.82
N GLU A 174 7.85 -0.36 23.93
CA GLU A 174 9.24 -0.72 24.20
C GLU A 174 9.78 -1.76 23.19
N TYR A 175 8.94 -2.71 22.76
CA TYR A 175 9.33 -3.67 21.74
C TYR A 175 9.63 -2.97 20.41
N ILE A 176 8.76 -2.09 19.94
CA ILE A 176 8.91 -1.37 18.66
C ILE A 176 10.17 -0.51 18.70
N LYS A 177 10.39 0.28 19.78
CA LYS A 177 11.59 1.11 19.95
C LYS A 177 12.89 0.32 19.82
N ASN A 178 12.93 -0.89 20.35
CA ASN A 178 14.10 -1.74 20.37
C ASN A 178 14.30 -2.57 19.08
N ASN A 179 13.33 -2.57 18.16
CA ASN A 179 13.34 -3.41 16.98
C ASN A 179 13.00 -2.66 15.67
N LEU A 180 13.29 -1.37 15.59
CA LEU A 180 12.99 -0.54 14.42
C LEU A 180 13.57 -1.09 13.12
N GLU A 181 12.77 -1.10 12.06
CA GLU A 181 13.16 -1.50 10.70
C GLU A 181 13.77 -0.31 9.93
N ASP A 182 14.67 0.45 10.59
CA ASP A 182 15.32 1.67 10.07
C ASP A 182 16.54 1.40 9.18
N SER A 183 16.80 0.15 8.84
CA SER A 183 17.97 -0.30 8.08
C SER A 183 17.60 -1.43 7.13
N GLY A 184 18.39 -1.63 6.08
CA GLY A 184 18.17 -2.69 5.09
C GLY A 184 18.41 -2.22 3.66
N ASN A 185 17.93 -2.99 2.68
CA ASN A 185 18.03 -2.62 1.26
C ASN A 185 17.09 -1.48 0.91
N VAL A 186 15.89 -1.52 1.49
CA VAL A 186 14.85 -0.50 1.38
C VAL A 186 14.32 -0.23 2.79
N VAL A 187 14.22 1.03 3.16
CA VAL A 187 13.50 1.51 4.34
C VAL A 187 12.23 2.16 3.80
N GLY A 188 11.07 1.61 4.13
CA GLY A 188 9.79 1.98 3.53
C GLY A 188 8.67 2.10 4.56
N ASN A 189 7.46 1.69 4.15
CA ASN A 189 6.24 1.79 4.95
C ASN A 189 6.37 1.14 6.34
N HIS A 190 7.11 0.04 6.51
CA HIS A 190 7.32 -0.61 7.81
C HIS A 190 7.81 0.38 8.85
N TYR A 191 8.92 1.05 8.57
CA TYR A 191 9.50 2.03 9.50
C TYR A 191 8.59 3.25 9.70
N LEU A 192 7.90 3.72 8.67
CA LEU A 192 6.92 4.80 8.79
C LEU A 192 5.79 4.44 9.77
N ILE A 193 5.28 3.22 9.72
CA ILE A 193 4.21 2.72 10.59
C ILE A 193 4.72 2.55 12.03
N GLU A 194 5.95 2.08 12.21
CA GLU A 194 6.58 2.00 13.53
C GLU A 194 6.70 3.38 14.18
N LEU A 195 7.18 4.39 13.43
CA LEU A 195 7.23 5.79 13.88
C LEU A 195 5.83 6.32 14.20
N THR A 196 4.83 5.99 13.38
CA THR A 196 3.43 6.36 13.60
C THR A 196 2.91 5.82 14.94
N SER A 197 3.15 4.54 15.21
CA SER A 197 2.75 3.89 16.46
C SER A 197 3.42 4.50 17.68
N ILE A 198 4.72 4.78 17.59
CA ILE A 198 5.49 5.44 18.65
C ILE A 198 4.93 6.83 18.94
N LEU A 199 4.77 7.68 17.92
CA LEU A 199 4.27 9.04 18.07
C LEU A 199 2.84 9.07 18.63
N LEU A 200 1.97 8.16 18.17
CA LEU A 200 0.61 8.02 18.68
C LEU A 200 0.61 7.60 20.15
N THR A 201 1.51 6.69 20.55
CA THR A 201 1.64 6.26 21.95
C THR A 201 2.05 7.44 22.83
N ILE A 202 3.08 8.19 22.44
CA ILE A 202 3.57 9.36 23.21
C ILE A 202 2.50 10.45 23.30
N ALA A 203 1.76 10.69 22.20
CA ALA A 203 0.68 11.67 22.19
C ALA A 203 -0.53 11.25 23.04
N THR A 204 -0.73 9.95 23.26
CA THR A 204 -1.86 9.42 24.05
C THR A 204 -1.55 9.30 25.53
N PHE A 205 -0.30 9.03 25.90
CA PHE A 205 0.12 8.71 27.26
C PHE A 205 1.25 9.61 27.73
N THR A 206 1.34 9.79 29.08
CA THR A 206 2.43 10.50 29.73
C THR A 206 3.35 9.51 30.43
N PHE A 207 4.65 9.73 30.30
CA PHE A 207 5.70 8.98 30.99
C PHE A 207 6.99 9.82 31.06
N GLU A 208 7.99 9.32 31.74
CA GLU A 208 9.27 10.01 31.92
C GLU A 208 9.95 10.25 30.56
N ASN A 209 10.34 11.49 30.27
CA ASN A 209 11.00 11.96 29.05
C ASN A 209 10.13 11.87 27.78
N ASP A 210 8.82 11.80 27.88
CA ASP A 210 7.91 11.65 26.72
C ASP A 210 8.08 12.77 25.68
N TYR A 211 8.28 14.03 26.10
CA TYR A 211 8.52 15.16 25.19
C TYR A 211 9.86 15.06 24.46
N GLU A 212 10.92 14.62 25.11
CA GLU A 212 12.24 14.43 24.50
C GLU A 212 12.21 13.27 23.49
N GLU A 213 11.53 12.17 23.85
CA GLU A 213 11.31 11.06 22.93
C GLU A 213 10.42 11.47 21.75
N PHE A 214 9.37 12.29 21.98
CA PHE A 214 8.55 12.81 20.90
C PHE A 214 9.37 13.61 19.90
N GLU A 215 10.17 14.57 20.36
CA GLU A 215 11.04 15.39 19.51
C GLU A 215 12.02 14.52 18.69
N TYR A 216 12.61 13.53 19.34
CA TYR A 216 13.51 12.58 18.66
C TYR A 216 12.80 11.84 17.53
N PHE A 217 11.64 11.23 17.78
CA PHE A 217 10.92 10.45 16.78
C PHE A 217 10.22 11.33 15.72
N GLN A 218 9.78 12.53 16.06
CA GLN A 218 9.28 13.51 15.10
C GLN A 218 10.37 13.89 14.08
N ASN A 219 11.62 14.07 14.52
CA ASN A 219 12.74 14.34 13.61
C ASN A 219 13.07 13.13 12.72
N LYS A 220 12.94 11.91 13.21
CA LYS A 220 13.03 10.68 12.40
C LYS A 220 11.95 10.66 11.34
N LEU A 221 10.69 10.91 11.72
CA LEU A 221 9.56 10.99 10.79
C LEU A 221 9.80 12.03 9.69
N ARG A 222 10.25 13.24 10.04
CA ARG A 222 10.57 14.27 9.04
C ARG A 222 11.62 13.79 8.03
N SER A 223 12.61 13.04 8.46
CA SER A 223 13.61 12.44 7.56
C SER A 223 13.00 11.40 6.63
N GLU A 224 12.09 10.56 7.15
CA GLU A 224 11.45 9.50 6.35
C GLU A 224 10.44 10.07 5.35
N ILE A 225 9.68 11.08 5.71
CA ILE A 225 8.78 11.79 4.78
C ILE A 225 9.54 12.26 3.55
N LYS A 226 10.71 12.86 3.71
CA LYS A 226 11.55 13.33 2.60
C LYS A 226 12.11 12.22 1.71
N LYS A 227 12.15 10.98 2.20
CA LYS A 227 12.67 9.82 1.44
C LYS A 227 11.55 9.01 0.79
N GLN A 228 10.37 8.95 1.44
CA GLN A 228 9.29 8.05 1.07
C GLN A 228 8.17 8.72 0.26
N PHE A 229 8.19 10.05 0.16
CA PHE A 229 7.22 10.80 -0.64
C PHE A 229 7.92 11.62 -1.71
N ASN A 230 7.35 11.58 -2.90
CA ASN A 230 7.82 12.28 -4.08
C ASN A 230 7.45 13.78 -4.03
N ASN A 231 7.97 14.58 -4.97
CA ASN A 231 7.68 16.01 -5.02
C ASN A 231 6.20 16.34 -5.30
N ASP A 232 5.51 15.47 -6.02
CA ASP A 232 4.07 15.59 -6.25
C ASP A 232 3.23 15.11 -5.06
N GLY A 233 3.85 14.54 -4.01
CA GLY A 233 3.25 14.03 -2.80
C GLY A 233 2.86 12.54 -2.86
N THR A 234 3.09 11.86 -3.98
CA THR A 234 2.82 10.42 -4.09
C THR A 234 3.85 9.58 -3.34
N SER A 235 3.48 8.37 -2.94
CA SER A 235 4.40 7.44 -2.29
C SER A 235 5.44 6.90 -3.27
N PHE A 236 6.68 6.74 -2.80
CA PHE A 236 7.78 6.14 -3.57
C PHE A 236 7.64 4.61 -3.74
N GLU A 237 6.67 3.97 -3.08
CA GLU A 237 6.52 2.51 -3.06
C GLU A 237 6.16 1.91 -4.44
N GLY A 238 5.60 2.71 -5.37
CA GLY A 238 5.23 2.26 -6.70
C GLY A 238 3.94 1.42 -6.74
N SER A 239 3.10 1.53 -5.70
CA SER A 239 1.80 0.86 -5.61
C SER A 239 0.71 1.84 -5.15
N SER A 240 -0.45 1.77 -5.80
CA SER A 240 -1.62 2.57 -5.45
C SER A 240 -2.19 2.19 -4.08
N HIS A 241 -2.17 0.90 -3.74
CA HIS A 241 -2.63 0.41 -2.44
C HIS A 241 -1.72 0.87 -1.30
N TYR A 242 -0.40 0.77 -1.48
CA TYR A 242 0.54 1.27 -0.48
C TYR A 242 0.49 2.80 -0.34
N ALA A 243 0.14 3.55 -1.39
CA ALA A 243 -0.12 4.98 -1.26
C ALA A 243 -1.33 5.26 -0.34
N ALA A 244 -2.40 4.46 -0.43
CA ALA A 244 -3.52 4.53 0.51
C ALA A 244 -3.10 4.14 1.94
N PHE A 245 -2.33 3.07 2.10
CA PHE A 245 -1.86 2.56 3.39
C PHE A 245 -0.99 3.58 4.15
N VAL A 246 -0.03 4.21 3.48
CA VAL A 246 0.80 5.25 4.12
C VAL A 246 0.04 6.54 4.39
N SER A 247 -1.07 6.81 3.67
CA SER A 247 -1.95 7.94 3.98
C SER A 247 -2.66 7.77 5.32
N GLU A 248 -3.05 6.54 5.70
CA GLU A 248 -3.58 6.23 7.03
C GLU A 248 -2.55 6.55 8.13
N ALA A 249 -1.28 6.16 7.91
CA ALA A 249 -0.19 6.46 8.84
C ALA A 249 0.03 7.98 9.00
N LEU A 250 0.05 8.73 7.89
CA LEU A 250 0.23 10.18 7.94
C LEU A 250 -0.90 10.90 8.68
N ILE A 251 -2.14 10.43 8.56
CA ILE A 251 -3.28 10.98 9.32
C ILE A 251 -3.01 10.85 10.83
N LEU A 252 -2.55 9.68 11.29
CA LEU A 252 -2.24 9.46 12.70
C LEU A 252 -1.01 10.27 13.16
N CYS A 253 0.03 10.37 12.34
CA CYS A 253 1.18 11.23 12.59
C CYS A 253 0.76 12.68 12.76
N ARG A 254 -0.09 13.18 11.85
CA ARG A 254 -0.63 14.55 11.92
C ARG A 254 -1.37 14.80 13.23
N LEU A 255 -2.26 13.89 13.63
CA LEU A 255 -3.01 14.01 14.87
C LEU A 255 -2.08 14.03 16.09
N SER A 256 -1.07 13.15 16.12
CA SER A 256 -0.09 13.07 17.20
C SER A 256 0.77 14.34 17.30
N ILE A 257 1.21 14.88 16.16
CA ILE A 257 2.00 16.12 16.13
C ILE A 257 1.14 17.32 16.53
N GLN A 258 -0.09 17.42 16.03
CA GLN A 258 -1.01 18.49 16.41
C GLN A 258 -1.25 18.54 17.92
N GLU A 259 -1.28 17.37 18.58
CA GLU A 259 -1.46 17.27 20.02
C GLU A 259 -0.22 17.73 20.80
N MET A 260 0.96 17.27 20.40
CA MET A 260 2.20 17.47 21.14
C MET A 260 2.91 18.78 20.78
N ASP A 261 2.83 19.21 19.52
CA ASP A 261 3.48 20.41 18.98
C ASP A 261 2.62 21.04 17.87
N SER A 262 1.56 21.76 18.27
CA SER A 262 0.62 22.39 17.33
C SER A 262 1.24 23.50 16.45
N GLN A 263 2.47 23.92 16.72
CA GLN A 263 3.22 24.91 15.94
C GLN A 263 4.28 24.27 15.05
N SER A 264 4.36 22.95 15.00
CA SER A 264 5.34 22.24 14.18
C SER A 264 5.15 22.52 12.70
N LYS A 265 6.21 22.95 12.01
CA LYS A 265 6.21 23.10 10.55
C LYS A 265 6.00 21.76 9.82
N LEU A 266 6.22 20.63 10.49
CA LEU A 266 5.98 19.31 9.92
C LEU A 266 4.50 19.06 9.64
N LEU A 267 3.58 19.75 10.36
CA LEU A 267 2.15 19.68 10.08
C LEU A 267 1.81 20.17 8.67
N GLU A 268 2.40 21.29 8.23
CA GLU A 268 2.18 21.80 6.87
C GLU A 268 2.70 20.83 5.80
N GLU A 269 3.90 20.25 6.03
CA GLU A 269 4.51 19.26 5.12
C GLU A 269 3.61 18.00 5.01
N ILE A 270 3.09 17.49 6.13
CA ILE A 270 2.19 16.33 6.14
C ILE A 270 0.85 16.67 5.50
N ASP A 271 0.27 17.84 5.78
CA ASP A 271 -1.01 18.27 5.22
C ASP A 271 -0.94 18.37 3.69
N GLU A 272 0.15 18.87 3.12
CA GLU A 272 0.37 18.92 1.68
C GLU A 272 0.41 17.51 1.06
N ILE A 273 1.09 16.58 1.73
CA ILE A 273 1.20 15.18 1.24
C ILE A 273 -0.15 14.48 1.32
N ILE A 274 -0.89 14.58 2.44
CA ILE A 274 -2.21 13.96 2.60
C ILE A 274 -3.18 14.47 1.52
N LYS A 275 -3.20 15.78 1.27
CA LYS A 275 -4.04 16.39 0.23
C LYS A 275 -3.64 15.92 -1.17
N ALA A 276 -2.35 15.85 -1.46
CA ALA A 276 -1.84 15.37 -2.75
C ALA A 276 -2.18 13.89 -2.97
N ASN A 277 -1.98 13.04 -1.96
CA ASN A 277 -2.37 11.63 -2.03
C ASN A 277 -3.89 11.46 -2.19
N LYS A 278 -4.71 12.28 -1.54
CA LYS A 278 -6.15 12.25 -1.75
C LYS A 278 -6.51 12.50 -3.22
N ILE A 279 -5.93 13.55 -3.84
CA ILE A 279 -6.15 13.86 -5.25
C ILE A 279 -5.67 12.69 -6.11
N PHE A 280 -4.44 12.22 -5.89
CA PHE A 280 -3.85 11.11 -6.60
C PHE A 280 -4.75 9.86 -6.56
N LEU A 281 -5.16 9.43 -5.37
CA LEU A 281 -6.03 8.27 -5.21
C LEU A 281 -7.39 8.48 -5.86
N SER A 282 -7.98 9.69 -5.77
CA SER A 282 -9.25 10.00 -6.43
C SER A 282 -9.17 9.92 -7.96
N LEU A 283 -8.00 10.21 -8.55
CA LEU A 283 -7.77 10.03 -9.99
C LEU A 283 -7.71 8.54 -10.39
N LEU A 284 -7.37 7.65 -9.47
CA LEU A 284 -7.28 6.20 -9.67
C LEU A 284 -8.54 5.44 -9.25
N ILE A 285 -9.51 6.09 -8.60
CA ILE A 285 -10.77 5.45 -8.25
C ILE A 285 -11.68 5.43 -9.47
N VAL A 286 -12.13 4.24 -9.86
CA VAL A 286 -13.00 3.97 -11.00
C VAL A 286 -14.16 3.12 -10.50
N ASP A 287 -15.39 3.57 -10.69
CA ASP A 287 -16.60 2.91 -10.16
C ASP A 287 -16.54 2.61 -8.65
N GLY A 288 -15.93 3.53 -7.89
CA GLY A 288 -15.75 3.42 -6.43
C GLY A 288 -14.58 2.52 -5.99
N GLU A 289 -13.91 1.82 -6.89
CA GLU A 289 -12.79 0.93 -6.63
C GLU A 289 -11.44 1.54 -7.03
N LEU A 290 -10.42 1.33 -6.22
CA LEU A 290 -9.05 1.76 -6.52
C LEU A 290 -8.42 0.85 -7.57
N SER A 291 -7.87 1.43 -8.63
CA SER A 291 -6.98 0.75 -9.57
C SER A 291 -5.78 0.13 -8.83
N GLN A 292 -5.46 -1.13 -9.12
CA GLN A 292 -4.51 -1.94 -8.34
C GLN A 292 -3.08 -1.90 -8.91
N ILE A 293 -2.57 -0.74 -9.26
CA ILE A 293 -1.21 -0.61 -9.79
C ILE A 293 -0.18 -1.09 -8.75
N GLY A 294 0.64 -2.07 -9.13
CA GLY A 294 1.58 -2.74 -8.24
C GLY A 294 0.90 -3.63 -7.20
N ASP A 295 1.59 -3.89 -6.10
CA ASP A 295 1.08 -4.78 -5.06
C ASP A 295 -0.14 -4.20 -4.32
N ASN A 296 -1.13 -5.05 -4.13
CA ASN A 296 -2.24 -4.86 -3.20
C ASN A 296 -2.31 -6.07 -2.25
N ASP A 297 -1.88 -5.88 -1.04
CA ASP A 297 -1.90 -6.89 0.01
C ASP A 297 -3.10 -6.79 0.94
N SER A 298 -4.06 -5.93 0.62
CA SER A 298 -5.25 -5.59 1.42
C SER A 298 -4.94 -5.09 2.83
N GLY A 299 -3.68 -4.70 3.10
CA GLY A 299 -3.26 -4.17 4.40
C GLY A 299 -3.93 -2.84 4.74
N ARG A 300 -4.32 -2.70 6.01
CA ARG A 300 -4.87 -1.47 6.62
C ARG A 300 -4.28 -1.29 8.00
N LEU A 301 -4.22 -0.06 8.47
CA LEU A 301 -3.85 0.18 9.87
C LEU A 301 -5.04 -0.05 10.81
N PHE A 302 -6.23 0.30 10.35
CA PHE A 302 -7.47 0.24 11.15
C PHE A 302 -8.70 0.02 10.26
N TYR A 303 -9.81 -0.40 10.89
CA TYR A 303 -11.05 -0.78 10.20
C TYR A 303 -12.25 0.15 10.49
N PHE A 304 -12.05 1.41 10.83
CA PHE A 304 -13.13 2.31 11.26
C PHE A 304 -14.41 2.22 10.40
N SER A 305 -14.30 2.50 9.12
CA SER A 305 -15.43 2.40 8.19
C SER A 305 -15.10 1.48 7.00
N PHE A 306 -14.04 0.70 7.14
CA PHE A 306 -13.60 -0.22 6.10
C PHE A 306 -14.50 -1.44 6.05
N ASN A 307 -14.93 -1.80 4.83
CA ASN A 307 -15.67 -3.03 4.58
C ASN A 307 -14.72 -4.10 4.01
N GLU A 308 -14.49 -5.15 4.76
CA GLU A 308 -13.63 -6.25 4.35
C GLU A 308 -14.15 -7.00 3.11
N ASP A 309 -15.45 -6.99 2.88
CA ASP A 309 -16.04 -7.65 1.71
C ASP A 309 -15.83 -6.83 0.41
N GLU A 310 -15.46 -5.54 0.53
CA GLU A 310 -15.20 -4.64 -0.58
C GLU A 310 -13.81 -3.97 -0.43
N PRO A 311 -12.71 -4.74 -0.43
CA PRO A 311 -11.38 -4.24 -0.05
C PRO A 311 -10.81 -3.19 -1.01
N LEU A 312 -11.33 -3.08 -2.22
CA LEU A 312 -10.90 -2.09 -3.22
C LEU A 312 -11.62 -0.74 -3.09
N LYS A 313 -12.74 -0.67 -2.35
CA LYS A 313 -13.48 0.59 -2.18
C LYS A 313 -12.77 1.52 -1.20
N MET A 314 -12.49 2.76 -1.65
CA MET A 314 -11.70 3.76 -0.91
C MET A 314 -12.54 4.92 -0.36
N ASN A 315 -13.85 4.90 -0.49
CA ASN A 315 -14.71 5.99 -0.01
C ASN A 315 -14.52 6.28 1.48
N TRP A 316 -14.25 5.26 2.28
CA TRP A 316 -13.97 5.41 3.71
C TRP A 316 -12.73 6.27 3.97
N LEU A 317 -11.62 6.06 3.22
CA LEU A 317 -10.39 6.85 3.36
C LEU A 317 -10.60 8.29 2.85
N MET A 318 -11.29 8.45 1.72
CA MET A 318 -11.63 9.78 1.19
C MET A 318 -12.44 10.57 2.20
N ASN A 319 -13.48 9.97 2.80
CA ASN A 319 -14.30 10.57 3.83
C ASN A 319 -13.50 10.88 5.11
N LEU A 320 -12.57 10.01 5.50
CA LEU A 320 -11.69 10.22 6.64
C LEU A 320 -10.86 11.50 6.46
N ILE A 321 -10.23 11.66 5.29
CA ILE A 321 -9.44 12.85 4.94
C ILE A 321 -10.35 14.10 4.87
N ASP A 322 -11.54 14.01 4.30
CA ASP A 322 -12.49 15.13 4.24
C ASP A 322 -12.89 15.60 5.65
N ASN A 323 -13.13 14.67 6.55
CA ASN A 323 -13.46 15.01 7.94
C ASN A 323 -12.26 15.60 8.68
N LEU A 324 -11.03 15.18 8.39
CA LEU A 324 -9.81 15.73 9.00
C LEU A 324 -9.68 17.25 8.72
N TYR A 325 -10.11 17.69 7.55
CA TYR A 325 -10.03 19.10 7.12
C TYR A 325 -11.37 19.82 7.09
N ASN A 326 -12.45 19.29 7.68
CA ASN A 326 -13.79 19.86 7.66
C ASN A 326 -14.29 20.23 6.25
N GLY A 327 -13.99 19.41 5.27
CA GLY A 327 -14.36 19.62 3.87
C GLY A 327 -13.53 20.67 3.12
N ASN A 328 -12.60 21.38 3.78
CA ASN A 328 -11.73 22.39 3.17
C ASN A 328 -10.49 21.77 2.48
N ASN A 329 -10.72 20.76 1.60
CA ASN A 329 -9.63 19.99 0.97
C ASN A 329 -9.38 20.36 -0.48
N GLN A 330 -10.19 21.26 -1.06
CA GLN A 330 -10.01 21.70 -2.45
C GLN A 330 -8.85 22.71 -2.49
N ASP A 331 -7.71 22.24 -2.92
CA ASP A 331 -6.55 23.07 -3.20
C ASP A 331 -6.20 22.99 -4.68
N ASN A 332 -6.58 24.01 -5.43
CA ASN A 332 -6.29 24.12 -6.87
C ASN A 332 -4.78 24.00 -7.13
N LYS A 333 -3.94 24.53 -6.24
CA LYS A 333 -2.48 24.46 -6.37
C LYS A 333 -1.97 23.02 -6.29
N THR A 334 -2.54 22.19 -5.42
CA THR A 334 -2.21 20.77 -5.31
C THR A 334 -2.71 19.98 -6.52
N GLN A 335 -3.90 20.32 -7.04
CA GLN A 335 -4.43 19.70 -8.25
C GLN A 335 -3.57 20.02 -9.49
N ASP A 336 -3.02 21.22 -9.58
CA ASP A 336 -2.15 21.62 -10.68
C ASP A 336 -0.85 20.81 -10.75
N LYS A 337 -0.42 20.19 -9.65
CA LYS A 337 0.74 19.26 -9.65
C LYS A 337 0.51 18.08 -10.61
N PHE A 338 -0.75 17.69 -10.84
CA PHE A 338 -1.13 16.59 -11.71
C PHE A 338 -1.59 17.02 -13.12
N LYS A 339 -1.61 18.34 -13.42
CA LYS A 339 -1.96 18.88 -14.76
C LYS A 339 -0.70 19.23 -15.55
N GLN A 340 0.16 18.24 -15.80
CA GLN A 340 1.43 18.44 -16.50
C GLN A 340 1.33 17.99 -17.97
N ILE A 341 1.92 18.79 -18.87
CA ILE A 341 2.10 18.46 -20.29
C ILE A 341 3.58 18.16 -20.53
N ILE A 342 3.86 17.16 -21.37
CA ILE A 342 5.20 16.78 -21.80
C ILE A 342 5.23 16.84 -23.32
N ASP A 343 6.20 17.55 -23.88
CA ASP A 343 6.37 17.69 -25.33
C ASP A 343 7.85 17.68 -25.69
N SER A 344 8.32 16.52 -26.17
CA SER A 344 9.68 16.32 -26.65
C SER A 344 9.64 15.90 -28.12
N ASP A 345 10.76 15.98 -28.81
CA ASP A 345 10.89 15.54 -30.20
C ASP A 345 10.77 14.00 -30.27
N ILE A 346 9.84 13.54 -31.10
CA ILE A 346 9.53 12.12 -31.34
C ILE A 346 9.76 11.68 -32.78
N SER A 347 10.38 12.52 -33.60
CA SER A 347 10.60 12.28 -35.05
C SER A 347 11.35 10.96 -35.35
N SER A 348 12.20 10.51 -34.43
CA SER A 348 12.94 9.23 -34.57
C SER A 348 12.05 7.97 -34.58
N LEU A 349 10.77 8.08 -34.16
CA LEU A 349 9.84 6.95 -34.19
C LEU A 349 9.19 6.72 -35.55
N ASP A 350 9.18 7.72 -36.43
CA ASP A 350 8.52 7.64 -37.72
C ASP A 350 9.21 6.63 -38.67
N GLU A 351 10.47 6.29 -38.40
CA GLU A 351 11.23 5.28 -39.15
C GLU A 351 10.95 3.84 -38.71
N LEU A 352 10.21 3.63 -37.59
CA LEU A 352 9.97 2.32 -37.01
C LEU A 352 8.68 1.70 -37.53
N LYS A 353 8.71 0.37 -37.76
CA LYS A 353 7.51 -0.40 -38.05
C LYS A 353 6.66 -0.54 -36.79
N ALA A 354 5.42 -0.08 -36.87
CA ALA A 354 4.46 -0.18 -35.77
C ALA A 354 3.67 -1.48 -35.79
N VAL A 355 3.45 -2.07 -34.61
CA VAL A 355 2.34 -2.98 -34.35
C VAL A 355 1.17 -2.13 -33.86
N LYS A 356 0.01 -2.26 -34.51
CA LYS A 356 -1.16 -1.40 -34.25
C LYS A 356 -2.28 -2.20 -33.62
N SER A 357 -2.91 -1.63 -32.59
CA SER A 357 -4.17 -2.14 -32.07
C SER A 357 -5.35 -1.68 -32.93
N LYS A 358 -6.48 -2.39 -32.83
CA LYS A 358 -7.78 -1.88 -33.27
C LYS A 358 -8.18 -0.73 -32.35
N GLY A 359 -8.62 0.39 -32.91
CA GLY A 359 -9.10 1.54 -32.15
C GLY A 359 -10.31 1.18 -31.28
N ILE A 360 -10.33 1.68 -30.05
CA ILE A 360 -11.40 1.47 -29.08
C ILE A 360 -12.05 2.81 -28.78
N LYS A 361 -13.39 2.89 -28.92
CA LYS A 361 -14.16 4.05 -28.47
C LYS A 361 -14.25 4.03 -26.94
N VAL A 362 -13.49 4.90 -26.28
CA VAL A 362 -13.47 5.04 -24.83
C VAL A 362 -14.32 6.22 -24.39
N PHE A 363 -14.04 7.41 -24.95
CA PHE A 363 -14.70 8.64 -24.53
C PHE A 363 -15.86 9.00 -25.45
N THR A 364 -17.04 9.21 -24.84
CA THR A 364 -18.27 9.67 -25.48
C THR A 364 -18.61 11.10 -25.10
N LYS A 365 -17.95 11.63 -24.06
CA LYS A 365 -18.03 12.99 -23.55
C LYS A 365 -16.65 13.62 -23.49
N ASP A 366 -16.56 14.91 -23.20
CA ASP A 366 -15.27 15.58 -22.94
C ASP A 366 -14.55 14.96 -21.75
N TYR A 367 -13.25 15.01 -21.74
CA TYR A 367 -12.39 14.42 -20.72
C TYR A 367 -11.20 15.33 -20.41
N GLU A 368 -10.65 15.17 -19.22
CA GLU A 368 -9.41 15.83 -18.80
C GLU A 368 -8.25 14.82 -18.76
N CYS A 369 -7.01 15.34 -18.76
CA CYS A 369 -5.82 14.53 -18.63
C CYS A 369 -5.01 14.95 -17.40
N TYR A 370 -4.40 13.94 -16.75
CA TYR A 370 -3.62 14.11 -15.54
C TYR A 370 -2.35 13.25 -15.60
N ALA A 371 -1.27 13.71 -15.00
CA ALA A 371 0.00 13.01 -14.92
C ALA A 371 0.58 13.09 -13.52
N SER A 372 0.98 11.95 -12.97
CA SER A 372 1.96 11.88 -11.90
C SER A 372 3.26 11.31 -12.47
N ARG A 373 4.23 12.18 -12.75
CA ARG A 373 5.52 11.78 -13.32
C ARG A 373 6.35 11.00 -12.31
N ASP A 374 6.26 11.40 -11.05
CA ASP A 374 7.03 10.81 -9.97
C ASP A 374 6.53 9.40 -9.62
N PHE A 375 5.22 9.15 -9.70
CA PHE A 375 4.67 7.80 -9.62
C PHE A 375 4.75 7.05 -10.96
N GLY A 376 4.63 7.75 -12.08
CA GLY A 376 4.68 7.22 -13.45
C GLY A 376 3.33 6.73 -13.96
N ILE A 377 2.25 7.48 -13.74
CA ILE A 377 0.92 7.19 -14.27
C ILE A 377 0.37 8.40 -15.03
N TYR A 378 -0.25 8.13 -16.19
CA TYR A 378 -0.83 9.13 -17.08
C TYR A 378 -2.28 8.74 -17.34
N ILE A 379 -3.21 9.66 -17.10
CA ILE A 379 -4.63 9.37 -16.98
C ILE A 379 -5.42 10.34 -17.89
N TRP A 380 -6.41 9.81 -18.60
CA TRP A 380 -7.51 10.55 -19.22
C TRP A 380 -8.80 10.08 -18.62
N ARG A 381 -9.63 10.99 -18.15
CA ARG A 381 -10.88 10.61 -17.52
C ARG A 381 -11.96 11.69 -17.57
N ASN A 382 -13.19 11.27 -17.44
CA ASN A 382 -14.33 12.05 -16.98
C ASN A 382 -15.04 11.27 -15.85
N ASP A 383 -16.24 11.64 -15.50
CA ASP A 383 -16.98 11.00 -14.40
C ASP A 383 -17.28 9.52 -14.68
N ASP A 384 -17.53 9.14 -15.95
CA ASP A 384 -18.03 7.83 -16.34
C ASP A 384 -16.98 6.97 -17.09
N GLN A 385 -15.86 7.55 -17.48
CA GLN A 385 -14.90 6.91 -18.40
C GLN A 385 -13.47 7.16 -17.95
N TYR A 386 -12.65 6.14 -18.05
CA TYR A 386 -11.26 6.16 -17.58
C TYR A 386 -10.34 5.43 -18.55
N PHE A 387 -9.20 6.02 -18.82
CA PHE A 387 -8.10 5.41 -19.53
C PHE A 387 -6.78 5.85 -18.90
N SER A 388 -5.89 4.91 -18.63
CA SER A 388 -4.57 5.22 -18.09
C SER A 388 -3.47 4.40 -18.72
N ILE A 389 -2.23 4.88 -18.56
CA ILE A 389 -1.02 4.15 -18.91
C ILE A 389 0.04 4.31 -17.82
N ARG A 390 0.64 3.19 -17.44
CA ARG A 390 1.78 3.13 -16.52
C ARG A 390 3.09 3.34 -17.29
N CYS A 391 3.88 4.37 -16.94
CA CYS A 391 5.21 4.59 -17.52
C CYS A 391 6.03 5.52 -16.61
N GLY A 392 7.03 5.00 -15.92
CA GLY A 392 7.83 5.81 -15.01
C GLY A 392 8.73 5.02 -14.07
N PRO A 393 9.04 5.56 -12.88
CA PRO A 393 9.88 4.88 -11.89
C PRO A 393 9.29 3.54 -11.45
N ILE A 394 10.15 2.57 -11.15
CA ILE A 394 9.76 1.24 -10.65
C ILE A 394 9.63 1.20 -9.12
N GLY A 395 9.44 2.35 -8.47
CA GLY A 395 9.24 2.42 -7.03
C GLY A 395 10.47 2.07 -6.19
N GLN A 396 10.43 2.47 -4.92
CA GLN A 396 11.45 2.20 -3.91
C GLN A 396 12.88 2.49 -4.40
N ASN A 397 13.06 3.65 -5.07
CA ASN A 397 14.33 4.09 -5.65
C ASN A 397 14.97 3.05 -6.60
N GLY A 398 14.16 2.34 -7.38
CA GLY A 398 14.60 1.35 -8.35
C GLY A 398 14.74 -0.08 -7.81
N PHE A 399 14.32 -0.35 -6.58
CA PHE A 399 14.27 -1.71 -6.03
C PHE A 399 13.04 -2.48 -6.52
N GLY A 400 11.88 -1.80 -6.60
CA GLY A 400 10.64 -2.33 -7.15
C GLY A 400 10.04 -3.47 -6.33
N GLY A 401 10.10 -3.41 -5.00
CA GLY A 401 9.58 -4.44 -4.12
C GLY A 401 8.09 -4.67 -4.30
N HIS A 402 7.34 -3.58 -4.53
CA HIS A 402 5.90 -3.58 -4.74
C HIS A 402 5.48 -3.31 -6.20
N SER A 403 6.42 -3.27 -7.14
CA SER A 403 6.13 -3.04 -8.54
C SER A 403 5.96 -4.34 -9.32
N HIS A 404 5.15 -4.27 -10.38
CA HIS A 404 4.96 -5.36 -11.33
C HIS A 404 5.71 -5.09 -12.65
N TYR A 405 5.73 -6.05 -13.56
CA TYR A 405 6.22 -5.87 -14.94
C TYR A 405 5.13 -5.21 -15.80
N ASP A 406 4.67 -4.04 -15.36
CA ASP A 406 3.51 -3.29 -15.83
C ASP A 406 3.86 -2.04 -16.68
N GLN A 407 5.14 -1.82 -16.96
CA GLN A 407 5.54 -0.65 -17.76
C GLN A 407 4.87 -0.67 -19.13
N LEU A 408 4.34 0.48 -19.54
CA LEU A 408 3.54 0.69 -20.73
C LEU A 408 2.18 -0.07 -20.74
N SER A 409 1.78 -0.65 -19.60
CA SER A 409 0.45 -1.23 -19.44
C SER A 409 -0.61 -0.15 -19.37
N ILE A 410 -1.79 -0.49 -19.86
CA ILE A 410 -2.96 0.37 -19.82
C ILE A 410 -4.06 -0.21 -18.94
N GLU A 411 -4.92 0.68 -18.46
CA GLU A 411 -6.24 0.33 -17.97
C GLU A 411 -7.30 1.13 -18.74
N CYS A 412 -8.47 0.55 -18.89
CA CYS A 412 -9.57 1.15 -19.66
C CYS A 412 -10.92 0.74 -19.07
N PHE A 413 -11.73 1.74 -18.69
CA PHE A 413 -13.10 1.57 -18.24
C PHE A 413 -14.02 2.44 -19.10
N SER A 414 -15.04 1.83 -19.72
CA SER A 414 -16.02 2.52 -20.54
C SER A 414 -17.26 1.66 -20.73
N GLY A 415 -18.44 2.28 -20.79
CA GLY A 415 -19.71 1.56 -20.91
C GLY A 415 -19.98 0.66 -19.71
N ASP A 416 -19.73 1.19 -18.51
CA ASP A 416 -19.96 0.57 -17.20
C ASP A 416 -19.21 -0.76 -17.00
N LYS A 417 -18.07 -0.94 -17.68
CA LYS A 417 -17.23 -2.13 -17.54
C LYS A 417 -15.76 -1.86 -17.80
N TRP A 418 -14.92 -2.69 -17.21
CA TRP A 418 -13.52 -2.77 -17.54
C TRP A 418 -13.31 -3.44 -18.90
N ILE A 419 -12.53 -2.80 -19.77
CA ILE A 419 -12.05 -3.32 -21.04
C ILE A 419 -10.63 -3.86 -20.87
N ALA A 420 -9.82 -3.16 -20.06
CA ALA A 420 -8.49 -3.57 -19.62
C ALA A 420 -8.35 -3.14 -18.16
N ARG A 421 -7.88 -4.03 -17.30
CA ARG A 421 -7.74 -3.78 -15.87
C ARG A 421 -6.46 -4.42 -15.35
N ASP A 422 -5.79 -3.76 -14.41
CA ASP A 422 -4.68 -4.37 -13.67
C ASP A 422 -5.19 -5.58 -12.89
N PRO A 423 -4.50 -6.74 -12.96
CA PRO A 423 -4.99 -7.97 -12.35
C PRO A 423 -4.88 -7.97 -10.81
N GLY A 424 -4.15 -7.04 -10.22
CA GLY A 424 -3.82 -7.02 -8.79
C GLY A 424 -2.69 -7.99 -8.42
N THR A 425 -2.69 -8.48 -7.19
CA THR A 425 -1.54 -9.21 -6.61
C THR A 425 -1.76 -10.72 -6.49
N GLY A 426 -2.99 -11.15 -6.23
CA GLY A 426 -3.33 -12.54 -5.97
C GLY A 426 -2.81 -13.04 -4.63
N THR A 427 -1.54 -13.38 -4.54
CA THR A 427 -0.89 -13.92 -3.34
C THR A 427 0.59 -13.56 -3.28
N TYR A 428 1.27 -13.87 -2.17
CA TYR A 428 2.73 -13.72 -2.04
C TYR A 428 3.45 -15.08 -2.01
N THR A 429 3.70 -15.62 -0.82
CA THR A 429 4.71 -16.67 -0.63
C THR A 429 4.19 -18.09 -0.71
N ASP A 430 2.92 -18.33 -0.47
CA ASP A 430 2.31 -19.67 -0.48
C ASP A 430 2.18 -20.28 -1.87
N ASN A 431 2.17 -19.43 -2.92
CA ASN A 431 2.11 -19.88 -4.31
C ASN A 431 2.91 -18.92 -5.23
N ILE A 432 4.21 -19.19 -5.35
CA ILE A 432 5.13 -18.35 -6.11
C ILE A 432 4.79 -18.33 -7.61
N ASP A 433 4.31 -19.43 -8.18
CA ASP A 433 3.93 -19.48 -9.59
C ASP A 433 2.75 -18.56 -9.88
N LEU A 434 1.75 -18.54 -8.98
CA LEU A 434 0.62 -17.64 -9.08
C LEU A 434 1.05 -16.18 -8.86
N ARG A 435 1.90 -15.92 -7.86
CA ARG A 435 2.51 -14.60 -7.65
C ARG A 435 3.22 -14.10 -8.90
N ASN A 436 4.03 -14.95 -9.53
CA ASN A 436 4.78 -14.60 -10.73
C ASN A 436 3.85 -14.32 -11.93
N LYS A 437 2.73 -15.04 -12.06
CA LYS A 437 1.71 -14.74 -13.06
C LYS A 437 1.14 -13.34 -12.88
N PHE A 438 0.65 -13.03 -11.69
CA PHE A 438 0.08 -11.70 -11.38
C PHE A 438 1.09 -10.58 -11.58
N LYS A 439 2.36 -10.81 -11.27
CA LYS A 439 3.44 -9.85 -11.45
C LYS A 439 3.93 -9.73 -12.89
N SER A 440 3.63 -10.70 -13.77
CA SER A 440 4.21 -10.83 -15.11
C SER A 440 3.66 -9.81 -16.11
N LEU A 441 4.47 -9.50 -17.13
CA LEU A 441 4.06 -8.68 -18.27
C LEU A 441 2.86 -9.27 -19.02
N ALA A 442 2.76 -10.62 -19.08
CA ALA A 442 1.68 -11.32 -19.76
C ALA A 442 0.29 -11.09 -19.12
N TYR A 443 0.25 -10.79 -17.82
CA TYR A 443 -1.01 -10.49 -17.10
C TYR A 443 -1.38 -9.00 -17.18
N HIS A 444 -0.49 -8.15 -17.71
CA HIS A 444 -0.74 -6.71 -17.86
C HIS A 444 -0.96 -6.32 -19.32
N TRP A 445 -1.77 -5.30 -19.57
CA TRP A 445 -2.16 -4.82 -20.91
C TRP A 445 -1.09 -3.92 -21.53
N GLY A 446 0.17 -4.37 -21.46
CA GLY A 446 1.34 -3.74 -22.05
C GLY A 446 1.71 -4.30 -23.41
N PRO A 447 2.77 -3.79 -24.03
CA PRO A 447 3.34 -4.41 -25.24
C PRO A 447 3.86 -5.80 -24.90
N GLN A 448 3.66 -6.78 -25.81
CA GLN A 448 4.06 -8.17 -25.63
C GLN A 448 5.25 -8.50 -26.54
N PRO A 449 6.49 -8.48 -26.03
CA PRO A 449 7.64 -8.88 -26.82
C PRO A 449 7.67 -10.40 -27.04
N LYS A 450 8.01 -10.83 -28.28
CA LYS A 450 8.24 -12.24 -28.61
C LYS A 450 9.55 -12.75 -27.98
N MET A 451 9.60 -12.74 -26.66
CA MET A 451 10.72 -13.26 -25.87
C MET A 451 10.24 -13.68 -24.49
N ASN A 452 10.93 -14.64 -23.88
CA ASN A 452 10.71 -14.95 -22.46
C ASN A 452 11.23 -13.82 -21.59
N PHE A 453 10.33 -13.11 -20.89
CA PHE A 453 10.67 -11.98 -20.04
C PHE A 453 9.73 -11.81 -18.83
N PRO A 454 10.27 -11.71 -17.64
CA PRO A 454 11.54 -12.33 -17.25
C PRO A 454 11.44 -13.85 -17.39
N LYS A 455 12.57 -14.56 -17.36
CA LYS A 455 12.54 -16.02 -17.28
C LYS A 455 12.00 -16.44 -15.91
N GLU A 456 11.46 -17.63 -15.83
CA GLU A 456 10.78 -18.15 -14.64
C GLU A 456 11.68 -18.15 -13.40
N ASP A 457 12.96 -18.46 -13.55
CA ASP A 457 13.99 -18.46 -12.50
C ASP A 457 14.54 -17.06 -12.14
N GLU A 458 14.16 -16.03 -12.90
CA GLU A 458 14.59 -14.64 -12.69
C GLU A 458 13.59 -13.83 -11.87
N PHE A 459 12.39 -14.37 -11.58
CA PHE A 459 11.42 -13.71 -10.71
C PHE A 459 11.88 -13.70 -9.26
N ASP A 460 11.66 -12.56 -8.60
CA ASP A 460 11.81 -12.40 -7.16
C ASP A 460 10.46 -11.94 -6.59
N CYS A 461 10.06 -12.49 -5.45
CA CYS A 461 8.77 -12.20 -4.85
C CYS A 461 8.62 -10.71 -4.51
N PHE A 462 9.69 -10.08 -3.99
CA PHE A 462 9.68 -8.71 -3.47
C PHE A 462 10.77 -7.81 -4.11
N LYS A 463 11.12 -8.08 -5.36
CA LYS A 463 12.02 -7.24 -6.14
C LYS A 463 11.67 -7.31 -7.61
N LEU A 464 11.89 -6.22 -8.34
CA LEU A 464 11.74 -6.21 -9.79
C LEU A 464 13.12 -6.29 -10.44
N ASN A 465 13.43 -7.43 -11.05
CA ASN A 465 14.67 -7.65 -11.78
C ASN A 465 14.49 -7.30 -13.27
N HIS A 466 15.59 -6.99 -13.96
CA HIS A 466 15.64 -6.85 -15.43
C HIS A 466 14.72 -5.79 -16.04
N MET A 467 14.19 -4.87 -15.24
CA MET A 467 13.37 -3.75 -15.71
C MET A 467 14.02 -2.43 -15.34
N THR A 468 13.99 -1.51 -16.28
CA THR A 468 14.33 -0.12 -16.02
C THR A 468 13.06 0.72 -15.87
N SER A 469 13.22 1.94 -15.34
CA SER A 469 12.14 2.91 -15.32
C SER A 469 11.68 3.26 -16.73
N GLY A 470 10.39 3.50 -16.89
CA GLY A 470 9.84 4.08 -18.10
C GLY A 470 10.17 5.57 -18.21
N GLU A 471 10.18 6.08 -19.41
CA GLU A 471 10.35 7.51 -19.71
C GLU A 471 9.28 7.98 -20.69
N VAL A 472 8.71 9.16 -20.45
CA VAL A 472 7.67 9.75 -21.28
C VAL A 472 8.24 10.92 -22.08
N LEU A 473 8.04 10.85 -23.39
CA LEU A 473 8.49 11.83 -24.35
C LEU A 473 7.38 12.85 -24.69
N LYS A 474 6.12 12.38 -24.72
CA LYS A 474 4.96 13.23 -25.01
C LYS A 474 3.77 12.83 -24.18
N PHE A 475 3.09 13.81 -23.59
CA PHE A 475 1.82 13.65 -22.93
C PHE A 475 1.01 14.94 -22.99
N ASP A 476 -0.17 14.84 -23.56
CA ASP A 476 -1.17 15.91 -23.61
C ASP A 476 -2.58 15.34 -23.65
N LYS A 477 -3.60 16.20 -23.85
CA LYS A 477 -5.01 15.77 -23.90
C LYS A 477 -5.26 14.64 -24.91
N ASN A 478 -4.53 14.57 -26.01
CA ASN A 478 -4.81 13.65 -27.12
C ASN A 478 -3.66 12.65 -27.40
N ASN A 479 -2.50 12.82 -26.78
CA ASN A 479 -1.31 12.06 -27.15
C ASN A 479 -0.54 11.57 -25.93
N PHE A 480 0.02 10.37 -26.07
CA PHE A 480 1.08 9.85 -25.23
C PHE A 480 2.16 9.19 -26.10
N VAL A 481 3.41 9.41 -25.76
CA VAL A 481 4.54 8.62 -26.27
C VAL A 481 5.51 8.40 -25.11
N GLY A 482 5.82 7.15 -24.85
CA GLY A 482 6.78 6.74 -23.82
C GLY A 482 7.50 5.46 -24.20
N PHE A 483 8.53 5.11 -23.46
CA PHE A 483 9.27 3.87 -23.62
C PHE A 483 9.68 3.27 -22.27
N ALA A 484 9.96 1.98 -22.29
CA ALA A 484 10.62 1.26 -21.21
C ALA A 484 11.60 0.22 -21.76
N ASP A 485 12.62 -0.11 -20.98
CA ASP A 485 13.60 -1.13 -21.37
C ASP A 485 13.28 -2.43 -20.64
N PHE A 486 13.09 -3.50 -21.43
CA PHE A 486 12.79 -4.84 -20.96
C PHE A 486 14.04 -5.72 -21.19
N ASN A 487 14.79 -5.97 -20.15
CA ASN A 487 16.07 -6.69 -20.21
C ASN A 487 17.05 -6.09 -21.26
N GLY A 488 17.17 -4.75 -21.24
CA GLY A 488 18.02 -3.99 -22.15
C GLY A 488 17.48 -3.82 -23.58
N ARG A 489 16.23 -4.22 -23.84
CA ARG A 489 15.54 -4.04 -25.11
C ARG A 489 14.45 -3.01 -24.99
N ARG A 490 14.56 -1.93 -25.78
CA ARG A 490 13.66 -0.78 -25.71
C ARG A 490 12.40 -1.01 -26.52
N ILE A 491 11.26 -0.76 -25.86
CA ILE A 491 9.94 -0.77 -26.46
C ILE A 491 9.30 0.60 -26.27
N TYR A 492 8.74 1.16 -27.33
CA TYR A 492 7.99 2.41 -27.31
C TYR A 492 6.51 2.10 -27.47
N ARG A 493 5.68 2.85 -26.78
CA ARG A 493 4.22 2.89 -26.97
C ARG A 493 3.77 4.29 -27.29
N LYS A 494 2.99 4.44 -28.37
CA LYS A 494 2.31 5.67 -28.78
C LYS A 494 0.80 5.46 -28.64
N ILE A 495 0.14 6.41 -28.00
CA ILE A 495 -1.31 6.46 -27.88
C ILE A 495 -1.80 7.75 -28.50
N GLN A 496 -2.87 7.68 -29.31
CA GLN A 496 -3.55 8.83 -29.87
C GLN A 496 -5.05 8.69 -29.62
N ILE A 497 -5.65 9.77 -29.10
CA ILE A 497 -7.07 9.85 -28.84
C ILE A 497 -7.69 10.85 -29.81
N ASN A 498 -8.51 10.35 -30.75
CA ASN A 498 -9.19 11.15 -31.75
C ASN A 498 -10.69 10.88 -31.67
N ASP A 499 -11.49 11.93 -31.48
CA ASP A 499 -12.94 11.79 -31.32
C ASP A 499 -13.35 10.76 -30.26
N GLY A 500 -12.58 10.65 -29.17
CA GLY A 500 -12.77 9.67 -28.09
C GLY A 500 -12.40 8.23 -28.45
N VAL A 501 -11.81 7.98 -29.62
CA VAL A 501 -11.26 6.68 -30.00
C VAL A 501 -9.78 6.63 -29.65
N VAL A 502 -9.41 5.69 -28.81
CA VAL A 502 -8.03 5.42 -28.41
C VAL A 502 -7.37 4.47 -29.40
N ASN A 503 -6.27 4.90 -30.00
CA ASN A 503 -5.45 4.10 -30.91
C ASN A 503 -4.07 3.91 -30.29
N ILE A 504 -3.56 2.67 -30.28
CA ILE A 504 -2.27 2.30 -29.69
C ILE A 504 -1.37 1.75 -30.77
N GLN A 505 -0.09 2.13 -30.72
CA GLN A 505 0.97 1.66 -31.60
C GLN A 505 2.20 1.35 -30.76
N ASP A 506 2.74 0.15 -30.91
CA ASP A 506 3.98 -0.27 -30.27
C ASP A 506 5.10 -0.42 -31.28
N PHE A 507 6.32 -0.04 -30.89
CA PHE A 507 7.51 -0.03 -31.73
C PHE A 507 8.70 -0.60 -30.97
N SER A 508 9.54 -1.38 -31.63
CA SER A 508 10.87 -1.71 -31.15
C SER A 508 11.83 -1.96 -32.31
N LYS A 509 13.10 -1.62 -32.10
CA LYS A 509 14.23 -2.04 -32.97
C LYS A 509 14.87 -3.34 -32.48
N ASP A 510 14.67 -3.65 -31.19
CA ASP A 510 15.46 -4.63 -30.44
C ASP A 510 14.75 -5.98 -30.31
N VAL A 511 13.42 -5.99 -30.48
CA VAL A 511 12.59 -7.19 -30.31
C VAL A 511 11.36 -7.15 -31.22
N GLU A 512 10.96 -8.31 -31.72
CA GLU A 512 9.68 -8.48 -32.40
C GLU A 512 8.54 -8.49 -31.40
N LEU A 513 7.43 -7.80 -31.72
CA LEU A 513 6.26 -7.67 -30.86
C LEU A 513 5.12 -8.54 -31.39
N GLU A 514 4.31 -9.09 -30.47
CA GLU A 514 3.07 -9.80 -30.81
C GLU A 514 2.03 -8.80 -31.35
N GLU A 515 1.18 -9.27 -32.28
CA GLU A 515 0.04 -8.51 -32.77
C GLU A 515 -1.09 -8.55 -31.75
N TYR A 516 -1.83 -7.45 -31.63
CA TYR A 516 -3.01 -7.39 -30.76
C TYR A 516 -4.18 -8.15 -31.37
N ASN A 517 -4.59 -9.23 -30.72
CA ASN A 517 -5.73 -10.02 -31.19
C ASN A 517 -7.07 -9.55 -30.58
N SER A 518 -7.06 -9.10 -29.34
CA SER A 518 -8.28 -8.63 -28.64
C SER A 518 -7.96 -7.78 -27.41
N TRP A 519 -8.96 -7.03 -26.99
CA TRP A 519 -9.01 -6.36 -25.68
C TRP A 519 -10.13 -7.03 -24.89
N GLY A 520 -9.98 -7.22 -23.61
CA GLY A 520 -11.00 -7.78 -22.76
C GLY A 520 -10.47 -8.88 -21.83
N GLU A 521 -11.20 -9.98 -21.70
CA GLU A 521 -10.87 -11.06 -20.75
C GLU A 521 -9.57 -11.83 -21.07
N GLU A 522 -9.03 -11.66 -22.29
CA GLU A 522 -7.80 -12.30 -22.72
C GLU A 522 -6.78 -11.27 -23.19
N ASN A 523 -5.57 -11.36 -22.66
CA ASN A 523 -4.42 -10.61 -23.16
C ASN A 523 -3.59 -11.52 -24.08
N ASN A 524 -3.63 -11.26 -25.38
CA ASN A 524 -2.95 -12.07 -26.41
C ASN A 524 -3.18 -13.59 -26.29
N GLY A 525 -4.43 -14.00 -26.01
CA GLY A 525 -4.80 -15.41 -25.84
C GLY A 525 -4.54 -15.97 -24.44
N ILE A 526 -4.08 -15.15 -23.51
CA ILE A 526 -3.91 -15.53 -22.10
C ILE A 526 -5.15 -15.05 -21.34
N LYS A 527 -5.87 -16.00 -20.73
CA LYS A 527 -6.95 -15.66 -19.80
C LYS A 527 -6.36 -15.07 -18.52
N VAL A 528 -6.63 -13.80 -18.29
CA VAL A 528 -6.16 -13.08 -17.10
C VAL A 528 -7.15 -13.32 -15.96
N GLN A 529 -6.65 -13.78 -14.80
CA GLN A 529 -7.42 -13.87 -13.56
C GLN A 529 -7.32 -12.52 -12.84
N PHE A 530 -8.36 -12.15 -12.12
CA PHE A 530 -8.37 -10.93 -11.32
C PHE A 530 -8.34 -11.25 -9.83
N SER A 531 -7.68 -10.39 -9.08
CA SER A 531 -7.67 -10.41 -7.64
C SER A 531 -8.49 -9.23 -7.11
N ASN A 532 -9.62 -9.53 -6.48
CA ASN A 532 -10.46 -8.54 -5.79
C ASN A 532 -9.95 -8.27 -4.36
N GLY A 533 -8.64 -8.07 -4.21
CA GLY A 533 -7.92 -7.99 -2.94
C GLY A 533 -7.08 -9.25 -2.68
N TYR A 534 -6.27 -9.19 -1.62
CA TYR A 534 -5.32 -10.26 -1.30
C TYR A 534 -6.02 -11.60 -1.06
N LYS A 535 -5.54 -12.66 -1.74
CA LYS A 535 -6.10 -14.03 -1.72
C LYS A 535 -7.57 -14.17 -2.19
N ARG A 536 -8.10 -13.16 -2.87
CA ARG A 536 -9.46 -13.18 -3.45
C ARG A 536 -9.35 -13.18 -4.97
N ILE A 537 -9.21 -14.36 -5.55
CA ILE A 537 -8.98 -14.55 -6.99
C ILE A 537 -10.23 -15.15 -7.61
N ASP A 538 -10.76 -14.45 -8.65
CA ASP A 538 -11.93 -14.84 -9.41
C ASP A 538 -11.57 -15.78 -10.60
#